data_d4b421c7116d6e26711649ad6692ee68
#
_entry.id   d4b421c7116d6e26711649ad6692ee68
#
_cell.length_a   1.000
_cell.length_b   1.000
_cell.length_c   1.000
_cell.angle_alpha   90.00
_cell.angle_beta   90.00
_cell.angle_gamma   90.00
#
_symmetry.space_group_name_H-M   'P 1'
#
loop_
_entity.id
_entity.type
_entity.pdbx_description
1 polymer ?
#
loop_
_entity_poly.entity_id
_entity_poly.type
_entity_poly.pdbx_seq_one_letter_code
_entity_poly.pdbx_strand_id
1 'polypeptide(L)'
;MANPGPASTTTIHPSNLASNQAIRLIGVLTGVNVNAVGDNAIPVQNTNNFSVTNVIVTNASTSLTTAVAAVYPAPNAQGTAIVAAATALSGNTGSTVVNQLTVASTLTQSTQNIYFRVTTAQGAAATADVYVYGYDFSNY
;
A
#
# COMPACT_ATOMS: atom_id res chain seq x y z
N MET A 1 5.30 37.49 35.59
CA MET A 1 5.10 36.04 35.32
C MET A 1 5.97 35.68 34.11
N ALA A 2 6.89 34.80 34.31
CA ALA A 2 7.69 34.34 33.16
C ALA A 2 6.77 33.56 32.25
N ASN A 3 6.78 33.92 30.99
CA ASN A 3 6.20 33.07 29.97
C ASN A 3 6.81 31.67 30.13
N PRO A 4 6.02 30.63 30.25
CA PRO A 4 6.55 29.28 30.38
C PRO A 4 7.42 28.86 29.20
N GLY A 5 7.62 29.75 28.26
CA GLY A 5 8.43 29.48 27.09
C GLY A 5 7.99 28.24 26.32
N PRO A 6 8.43 28.06 25.12
CA PRO A 6 8.28 26.77 24.50
C PRO A 6 9.00 25.75 25.39
N ALA A 7 8.33 24.67 25.72
CA ALA A 7 8.96 23.53 26.36
C ALA A 7 10.28 23.25 25.67
N SER A 8 11.29 22.91 26.45
CA SER A 8 12.61 22.61 25.92
C SER A 8 12.47 21.69 24.72
N THR A 9 12.78 22.22 23.58
CA THR A 9 12.55 21.56 22.30
C THR A 9 13.52 20.42 22.02
N THR A 10 14.51 20.27 22.90
CA THR A 10 15.61 19.36 22.61
C THR A 10 15.34 17.90 22.98
N THR A 11 14.28 17.63 23.72
CA THR A 11 14.13 16.28 24.23
C THR A 11 12.70 15.76 24.20
N ILE A 12 11.72 16.57 23.81
CA ILE A 12 10.36 16.21 24.19
C ILE A 12 9.34 16.34 23.07
N HIS A 13 9.69 16.91 21.96
CA HIS A 13 8.92 16.69 20.74
C HIS A 13 9.54 15.53 19.99
N PRO A 14 9.03 14.33 20.22
CA PRO A 14 9.54 13.24 19.45
C PRO A 14 9.12 13.49 18.00
N SER A 15 10.09 13.86 17.18
CA SER A 15 9.94 13.72 15.73
C SER A 15 9.39 12.33 15.36
N ASN A 16 9.58 11.38 16.24
CA ASN A 16 9.09 10.01 16.14
C ASN A 16 7.57 9.87 16.33
N LEU A 17 6.92 10.72 17.11
CA LEU A 17 5.46 10.67 17.26
C LEU A 17 4.75 10.94 15.94
N ALA A 18 5.24 11.88 15.15
CA ALA A 18 4.64 12.21 13.86
C ALA A 18 4.80 11.07 12.84
N SER A 19 5.90 10.34 12.88
CA SER A 19 6.15 9.24 11.94
C SER A 19 5.45 7.93 12.33
N ASN A 20 5.19 7.72 13.61
CA ASN A 20 4.67 6.46 14.12
C ASN A 20 3.16 6.44 14.34
N GLN A 21 2.55 7.60 14.50
CA GLN A 21 1.11 7.71 14.76
C GLN A 21 0.29 8.09 13.54
N ALA A 22 0.93 8.57 12.50
CA ALA A 22 0.26 8.91 11.25
C ALA A 22 0.29 7.74 10.27
N ILE A 23 -0.78 7.61 9.50
CA ILE A 23 -0.77 6.76 8.31
C ILE A 23 0.22 7.38 7.32
N ARG A 24 1.15 6.58 6.83
CA ARG A 24 2.18 7.01 5.89
C ARG A 24 2.26 6.09 4.69
N LEU A 25 2.94 6.57 3.65
CA LEU A 25 3.23 5.77 2.48
C LEU A 25 4.24 4.66 2.85
N ILE A 26 3.81 3.40 2.70
CA ILE A 26 4.64 2.22 2.92
C ILE A 26 5.34 1.79 1.65
N GLY A 27 4.65 1.85 0.52
CA GLY A 27 5.23 1.48 -0.76
C GLY A 27 4.42 2.01 -1.94
N VAL A 28 5.09 2.12 -3.07
CA VAL A 28 4.51 2.59 -4.33
C VAL A 28 5.03 1.72 -5.48
N LEU A 29 4.14 1.41 -6.40
CA LEU A 29 4.51 0.79 -7.67
C LEU A 29 3.71 1.44 -8.79
N THR A 30 4.40 2.05 -9.74
CA THR A 30 3.77 2.74 -10.87
C THR A 30 3.85 1.91 -12.15
N GLY A 31 2.85 2.06 -13.01
CA GLY A 31 2.82 1.41 -14.31
C GLY A 31 2.72 -0.12 -14.24
N VAL A 32 2.03 -0.65 -13.25
CA VAL A 32 1.79 -2.10 -13.14
C VAL A 32 1.02 -2.59 -14.33
N ASN A 33 1.53 -3.60 -15.02
CA ASN A 33 0.81 -4.26 -16.10
C ASN A 33 -0.28 -5.18 -15.53
N VAL A 34 -1.51 -4.72 -15.55
CA VAL A 34 -2.67 -5.48 -15.05
C VAL A 34 -3.26 -6.44 -16.10
N ASN A 35 -2.65 -6.50 -17.28
CA ASN A 35 -2.96 -7.50 -18.31
C ASN A 35 -2.07 -8.75 -18.24
N ALA A 36 -1.17 -8.82 -17.27
CA ALA A 36 -0.31 -9.99 -17.05
C ALA A 36 -0.57 -10.55 -15.65
N VAL A 37 -0.94 -11.83 -15.58
CA VAL A 37 -1.07 -12.56 -14.30
C VAL A 37 0.32 -12.74 -13.69
N GLY A 38 0.44 -12.49 -12.41
CA GLY A 38 1.70 -12.68 -11.68
C GLY A 38 1.91 -11.65 -10.57
N ASP A 39 3.04 -11.78 -9.92
CA ASP A 39 3.46 -10.93 -8.80
C ASP A 39 4.21 -9.70 -9.29
N ASN A 40 3.85 -8.56 -8.74
CA ASN A 40 4.54 -7.28 -8.92
C ASN A 40 5.05 -6.83 -7.55
N ALA A 41 6.37 -6.81 -7.37
CA ALA A 41 6.97 -6.44 -6.10
C ALA A 41 6.85 -4.93 -5.85
N ILE A 42 6.31 -4.57 -4.69
CA ILE A 42 6.24 -3.20 -4.19
C ILE A 42 7.32 -3.06 -3.11
N PRO A 43 8.40 -2.31 -3.36
CA PRO A 43 9.43 -2.11 -2.34
C PRO A 43 8.86 -1.34 -1.15
N VAL A 44 9.11 -1.86 0.05
CA VAL A 44 8.74 -1.18 1.30
C VAL A 44 9.74 -0.07 1.59
N GLN A 45 9.23 1.13 1.84
CA GLN A 45 10.05 2.33 2.00
C GLN A 45 10.32 2.64 3.47
N ASN A 46 11.60 2.65 3.83
CA ASN A 46 12.10 3.16 5.11
C ASN A 46 11.44 2.58 6.36
N THR A 47 10.97 1.35 6.28
CA THR A 47 10.45 0.63 7.43
C THR A 47 10.76 -0.85 7.34
N ASN A 48 10.89 -1.50 8.47
CA ASN A 48 11.07 -2.93 8.60
C ASN A 48 10.03 -3.58 9.53
N ASN A 49 9.09 -2.79 10.01
CA ASN A 49 7.99 -3.28 10.85
C ASN A 49 6.78 -2.35 10.66
N PHE A 50 5.75 -2.83 9.98
CA PHE A 50 4.63 -2.01 9.57
C PHE A 50 3.32 -2.79 9.53
N SER A 51 2.20 -2.07 9.50
CA SER A 51 0.86 -2.62 9.24
C SER A 51 0.21 -1.85 8.10
N VAL A 52 -0.35 -2.55 7.13
CA VAL A 52 -1.05 -1.94 6.00
C VAL A 52 -2.48 -1.61 6.40
N THR A 53 -2.91 -0.39 6.15
CA THR A 53 -4.28 0.08 6.41
C THR A 53 -5.05 0.40 5.14
N ASN A 54 -4.36 0.83 4.09
CA ASN A 54 -4.97 1.23 2.84
C ASN A 54 -4.13 0.74 1.65
N VAL A 55 -4.79 0.22 0.65
CA VAL A 55 -4.22 -0.06 -0.67
C VAL A 55 -5.06 0.68 -1.69
N ILE A 56 -4.43 1.54 -2.47
CA ILE A 56 -5.09 2.40 -3.46
C ILE A 56 -4.56 2.03 -4.84
N VAL A 57 -5.48 1.79 -5.76
CA VAL A 57 -5.19 1.64 -7.18
C VAL A 57 -5.76 2.85 -7.92
N THR A 58 -4.93 3.49 -8.71
CA THR A 58 -5.30 4.71 -9.45
C THR A 58 -4.54 4.79 -10.77
N ASN A 59 -4.75 5.88 -11.50
CA ASN A 59 -4.08 6.14 -12.77
C ASN A 59 -4.16 4.95 -13.76
N ALA A 60 -5.33 4.30 -13.79
CA ALA A 60 -5.56 3.22 -14.74
C ALA A 60 -5.60 3.77 -16.18
N SER A 61 -4.80 3.20 -17.07
CA SER A 61 -4.72 3.63 -18.47
C SER A 61 -6.02 3.43 -19.25
N THR A 62 -6.88 2.53 -18.74
CA THR A 62 -8.21 2.25 -19.26
C THR A 62 -9.09 1.73 -18.13
N SER A 63 -10.38 1.54 -18.40
CA SER A 63 -11.30 0.93 -17.43
C SER A 63 -10.92 -0.53 -17.17
N LEU A 64 -10.75 -0.91 -15.90
CA LEU A 64 -10.32 -2.24 -15.48
C LEU A 64 -11.52 -3.14 -15.17
N THR A 65 -12.29 -3.50 -16.18
CA THR A 65 -13.56 -4.21 -16.04
C THR A 65 -13.41 -5.68 -15.63
N THR A 66 -12.28 -6.30 -15.98
CA THR A 66 -12.05 -7.74 -15.82
C THR A 66 -10.93 -8.06 -14.83
N ALA A 67 -10.00 -7.15 -14.66
CA ALA A 67 -8.81 -7.37 -13.84
C ALA A 67 -9.18 -7.66 -12.38
N VAL A 68 -8.52 -8.65 -11.81
CA VAL A 68 -8.64 -9.03 -10.39
C VAL A 68 -7.25 -9.11 -9.80
N ALA A 69 -7.10 -8.60 -8.59
CA ALA A 69 -5.81 -8.61 -7.91
C ALA A 69 -5.94 -8.96 -6.42
N ALA A 70 -4.79 -9.22 -5.83
CA ALA A 70 -4.61 -9.46 -4.40
C ALA A 70 -3.33 -8.77 -3.93
N VAL A 71 -3.13 -8.64 -2.63
CA VAL A 71 -1.87 -8.18 -2.06
C VAL A 71 -1.41 -9.18 -1.01
N TYR A 72 -0.14 -9.60 -1.11
CA TYR A 72 0.48 -10.56 -0.21
C TYR A 72 1.79 -10.04 0.36
N PRO A 73 2.19 -10.50 1.56
CA PRO A 73 3.48 -10.14 2.14
C PRO A 73 4.65 -10.91 1.52
N ALA A 74 4.37 -11.97 0.76
CA ALA A 74 5.38 -12.80 0.12
C ALA A 74 4.93 -13.21 -1.30
N PRO A 75 5.87 -13.59 -2.19
CA PRO A 75 5.54 -13.95 -3.56
C PRO A 75 4.76 -15.27 -3.62
N ASN A 76 4.19 -15.54 -4.79
CA ASN A 76 3.42 -16.76 -5.06
C ASN A 76 2.22 -16.98 -4.14
N ALA A 77 1.55 -15.89 -3.74
CA ALA A 77 0.42 -15.90 -2.84
C ALA A 77 0.70 -16.52 -1.46
N GLN A 78 1.92 -16.35 -0.98
CA GLN A 78 2.31 -16.87 0.33
C GLN A 78 2.03 -15.86 1.45
N GLY A 79 1.71 -16.38 2.63
CA GLY A 79 1.34 -15.59 3.80
C GLY A 79 -0.13 -15.20 3.81
N THR A 80 -0.53 -14.47 4.85
CA THR A 80 -1.91 -14.00 4.99
C THR A 80 -2.14 -12.83 4.02
N ALA A 81 -3.12 -12.95 3.16
CA ALA A 81 -3.46 -11.92 2.20
C ALA A 81 -3.79 -10.58 2.89
N ILE A 82 -3.11 -9.53 2.49
CA ILE A 82 -3.39 -8.14 2.93
C ILE A 82 -4.66 -7.64 2.23
N VAL A 83 -4.77 -7.90 0.93
CA VAL A 83 -6.00 -7.73 0.15
C VAL A 83 -6.41 -9.08 -0.41
N ALA A 84 -7.66 -9.43 -0.27
CA ALA A 84 -8.17 -10.76 -0.61
C ALA A 84 -7.95 -11.16 -2.07
N ALA A 85 -7.78 -12.45 -2.31
CA ALA A 85 -7.36 -13.03 -3.60
C ALA A 85 -8.29 -12.75 -4.78
N ALA A 86 -9.54 -12.39 -4.54
CA ALA A 86 -10.55 -12.18 -5.57
C ALA A 86 -11.05 -10.74 -5.64
N THR A 87 -10.19 -9.78 -5.32
CA THR A 87 -10.59 -8.36 -5.31
C THR A 87 -10.62 -7.80 -6.72
N ALA A 88 -11.81 -7.45 -7.20
CA ALA A 88 -12.00 -6.87 -8.52
C ALA A 88 -11.46 -5.43 -8.58
N LEU A 89 -10.80 -5.10 -9.69
CA LEU A 89 -10.32 -3.74 -9.97
C LEU A 89 -11.34 -2.90 -10.76
N SER A 90 -12.55 -3.38 -10.93
CA SER A 90 -13.61 -2.73 -11.74
C SER A 90 -14.03 -1.35 -11.22
N GLY A 91 -13.65 -0.98 -9.99
CA GLY A 91 -13.77 0.38 -9.50
C GLY A 91 -12.89 1.39 -10.23
N ASN A 92 -11.83 0.94 -10.90
CA ASN A 92 -10.94 1.79 -11.71
C ASN A 92 -11.50 1.95 -13.12
N THR A 93 -12.31 2.98 -13.32
CA THR A 93 -12.95 3.26 -14.61
C THR A 93 -12.13 4.21 -15.51
N GLY A 94 -10.99 4.68 -15.06
CA GLY A 94 -10.09 5.55 -15.81
C GLY A 94 -8.98 6.14 -14.95
N SER A 95 -8.15 6.98 -15.56
CA SER A 95 -6.93 7.53 -14.96
C SER A 95 -7.15 8.44 -13.76
N THR A 96 -8.30 9.07 -13.67
CA THR A 96 -8.63 10.03 -12.59
C THR A 96 -9.33 9.37 -11.40
N VAL A 97 -9.65 8.08 -11.50
CA VAL A 97 -10.36 7.35 -10.45
C VAL A 97 -9.38 6.81 -9.42
N VAL A 98 -9.72 7.01 -8.17
CA VAL A 98 -9.02 6.44 -7.01
C VAL A 98 -9.88 5.31 -6.46
N ASN A 99 -9.37 4.10 -6.54
CA ASN A 99 -10.05 2.91 -6.02
C ASN A 99 -9.30 2.40 -4.79
N GLN A 100 -9.93 2.49 -3.64
CA GLN A 100 -9.39 1.95 -2.40
C GLN A 100 -9.85 0.50 -2.26
N LEU A 101 -8.89 -0.42 -2.27
CA LEU A 101 -9.15 -1.84 -2.07
C LEU A 101 -9.39 -2.13 -0.58
N THR A 102 -10.29 -3.07 -0.31
CA THR A 102 -10.56 -3.50 1.07
C THR A 102 -9.38 -4.28 1.62
N VAL A 103 -8.79 -3.79 2.71
CA VAL A 103 -7.75 -4.49 3.44
C VAL A 103 -8.38 -5.59 4.29
N ALA A 104 -7.98 -6.82 4.03
CA ALA A 104 -8.49 -8.01 4.71
C ALA A 104 -7.68 -8.35 5.98
N SER A 105 -6.42 -7.94 6.03
CA SER A 105 -5.53 -8.21 7.17
C SER A 105 -4.66 -7.00 7.47
N THR A 106 -4.67 -6.60 8.72
CA THR A 106 -3.81 -5.53 9.28
C THR A 106 -2.69 -6.09 10.14
N LEU A 107 -2.35 -7.37 9.98
CA LEU A 107 -1.24 -8.00 10.70
C LEU A 107 0.05 -7.25 10.44
N THR A 108 0.87 -7.15 11.48
CA THR A 108 2.21 -6.57 11.38
C THR A 108 3.08 -7.36 10.42
N GLN A 109 3.77 -6.65 9.54
CA GLN A 109 4.67 -7.19 8.53
C GLN A 109 6.10 -6.73 8.80
N SER A 110 7.06 -7.59 8.44
CA SER A 110 8.49 -7.28 8.54
C SER A 110 9.24 -7.57 7.23
N THR A 111 8.54 -7.59 6.11
CA THR A 111 9.10 -7.87 4.79
C THR A 111 9.64 -6.61 4.13
N GLN A 112 10.60 -6.77 3.21
CA GLN A 112 11.15 -5.66 2.42
C GLN A 112 10.36 -5.39 1.14
N ASN A 113 9.49 -6.30 0.76
CA ASN A 113 8.59 -6.14 -0.38
C ASN A 113 7.20 -6.64 -0.01
N ILE A 114 6.20 -5.98 -0.56
CA ILE A 114 4.82 -6.46 -0.63
C ILE A 114 4.56 -6.82 -2.10
N TYR A 115 3.66 -7.74 -2.37
CA TYR A 115 3.42 -8.21 -3.72
C TYR A 115 1.98 -7.92 -4.13
N PHE A 116 1.85 -7.05 -5.14
CA PHE A 116 0.57 -6.87 -5.84
C PHE A 116 0.47 -7.95 -6.90
N ARG A 117 -0.40 -8.91 -6.65
CA ARG A 117 -0.60 -10.07 -7.52
C ARG A 117 -1.82 -9.88 -8.40
N VAL A 118 -1.61 -9.82 -9.69
CA VAL A 118 -2.70 -9.90 -10.66
C VAL A 118 -3.11 -11.37 -10.78
N THR A 119 -4.33 -11.67 -10.42
CA THR A 119 -4.88 -13.05 -10.44
C THR A 119 -5.73 -13.31 -11.68
N THR A 120 -6.34 -12.26 -12.23
CA THR A 120 -7.03 -12.30 -13.52
C THR A 120 -6.61 -11.10 -14.34
N ALA A 121 -6.13 -11.35 -15.55
CA ALA A 121 -5.70 -10.33 -16.48
C ALA A 121 -6.88 -9.49 -17.01
N GLN A 122 -6.62 -8.24 -17.37
CA GLN A 122 -7.65 -7.34 -17.93
C GLN A 122 -8.20 -7.84 -19.27
N GLY A 123 -7.42 -8.60 -20.04
CA GLY A 123 -7.80 -9.08 -21.37
C GLY A 123 -7.44 -8.12 -22.50
N ALA A 124 -6.93 -6.92 -22.17
CA ALA A 124 -6.39 -5.93 -23.08
C ALA A 124 -5.26 -5.18 -22.38
N ALA A 125 -4.38 -4.54 -23.14
CA ALA A 125 -3.27 -3.77 -22.57
C ALA A 125 -3.78 -2.71 -21.59
N ALA A 126 -3.34 -2.81 -20.34
CA ALA A 126 -3.73 -1.90 -19.26
C ALA A 126 -2.65 -1.80 -18.21
N THR A 127 -2.45 -0.60 -17.69
CA THR A 127 -1.55 -0.33 -16.58
C THR A 127 -2.27 0.45 -15.48
N ALA A 128 -1.77 0.37 -14.26
CA ALA A 128 -2.26 1.15 -13.13
C ALA A 128 -1.12 1.40 -12.13
N ASP A 129 -1.33 2.36 -11.25
CA ASP A 129 -0.43 2.65 -10.14
C ASP A 129 -1.02 2.14 -8.83
N VAL A 130 -0.16 1.59 -7.98
CA VAL A 130 -0.55 1.03 -6.68
C VAL A 130 0.18 1.76 -5.57
N TYR A 131 -0.56 2.26 -4.59
CA TYR A 131 -0.07 2.94 -3.40
C TYR A 131 -0.49 2.17 -2.16
N VAL A 132 0.46 1.89 -1.28
CA VAL A 132 0.23 1.19 -0.03
C VAL A 132 0.52 2.13 1.14
N TYR A 133 -0.47 2.32 2.01
CA TYR A 133 -0.36 3.17 3.20
C TYR A 133 -0.56 2.34 4.46
N GLY A 134 0.03 2.78 5.54
CA GLY A 134 -0.13 2.11 6.82
C GLY A 134 0.64 2.77 7.95
N TYR A 135 0.71 2.05 9.08
CA TYR A 135 1.47 2.44 10.25
C TYR A 135 2.88 1.87 10.19
N ASP A 136 3.85 2.68 10.57
CA ASP A 136 5.25 2.28 10.70
C ASP A 136 5.60 2.13 12.18
N PHE A 137 6.05 0.94 12.56
CA PHE A 137 6.43 0.59 13.93
C PHE A 137 7.96 0.44 14.09
N SER A 138 8.74 0.74 13.07
CA SER A 138 10.17 0.45 13.05
C SER A 138 11.04 1.37 13.93
N ASN A 139 10.48 2.45 14.44
CA ASN A 139 11.21 3.46 15.21
C ASN A 139 10.90 3.44 16.72
N TYR A 140 10.58 2.30 17.23
CA TYR A 140 10.42 2.10 18.68
C TYR A 140 11.60 1.32 19.26
#